data_c1182a04916b4f27c703f518d10e1caf
#
_entry.id   c1182a04916b4f27c703f518d10e1caf
#
_cell.length_a   1.000
_cell.length_b   1.000
_cell.length_c   1.000
_cell.angle_alpha   90.00
_cell.angle_beta   90.00
_cell.angle_gamma   90.00
#
_symmetry.space_group_name_H-M   'P 1'
#
loop_
_entity.id
_entity.type
_entity.pdbx_description
1 polymer ?
#
loop_
_entity_poly.entity_id
_entity_poly.type
_entity_poly.pdbx_seq_one_letter_code
_entity_poly.pdbx_strand_id
1 'polypeptide(L)'
;MEIKKLHLPDDEYFPEETEKKSIVLHHTAGSHRPDWVVSAWDRDKTKGGKSLRVATHFVIGNKSTRDGDTTWDGVIVEALDLKYWAHHLGTKHSNNSQLNKQSVGIEICNYGPLTKTQDGQFFTYVNSRVPEEDVIDLGKNWRGYRYYHNYTDKQLESTKYLIYSLSEKYGIDVCKGINELFEDVDTTFDKKPILEQQQFLNGKGYLGMNGKPLVEDGLPGRNTNYASRLYTDAKRGKWKPFEYQPLANEGGEGIWSHTNFRKDKFDVYPHPKLIEMLQSL
;
A
#
# COMPACT_ATOMS: atom_id res chain seq x y z
N MET A 1 20.75 5.00 6.74
CA MET A 1 19.94 6.23 6.96
C MET A 1 19.74 6.44 8.44
N GLU A 2 19.67 7.71 8.89
CA GLU A 2 19.35 8.03 10.29
C GLU A 2 17.84 7.96 10.52
N ILE A 3 17.43 7.35 11.64
CA ILE A 3 16.03 7.29 12.08
C ILE A 3 15.91 8.18 13.31
N LYS A 4 15.09 9.21 13.25
CA LYS A 4 14.77 10.08 14.39
C LYS A 4 13.72 9.40 15.26
N LYS A 5 13.96 9.32 16.58
CA LYS A 5 12.97 8.78 17.52
C LYS A 5 12.10 9.90 18.07
N LEU A 6 10.81 9.80 17.85
CA LEU A 6 9.78 10.67 18.42
C LEU A 6 8.63 9.78 18.89
N HIS A 7 8.87 9.07 19.99
CA HIS A 7 7.94 8.09 20.48
C HIS A 7 6.69 8.74 21.08
N LEU A 8 5.56 8.16 20.77
CA LEU A 8 4.27 8.46 21.37
C LEU A 8 4.29 8.07 22.88
N PRO A 9 3.47 8.73 23.71
CA PRO A 9 3.23 8.30 25.09
C PRO A 9 2.67 6.87 25.16
N ASP A 10 2.92 6.16 26.27
CA ASP A 10 2.57 4.75 26.47
C ASP A 10 1.06 4.46 26.36
N ASP A 11 0.21 5.47 26.57
CA ASP A 11 -1.23 5.33 26.41
C ASP A 11 -1.72 5.41 24.95
N GLU A 12 -0.83 5.78 23.99
CA GLU A 12 -1.15 5.91 22.57
C GLU A 12 -0.90 4.65 21.75
N TYR A 13 -0.36 3.61 22.34
CA TYR A 13 -0.15 2.30 21.71
C TYR A 13 -0.41 1.16 22.71
N PHE A 14 -0.26 -0.07 22.27
CA PHE A 14 -0.37 -1.25 23.12
C PHE A 14 1.06 -1.74 23.44
N PRO A 15 1.52 -1.66 24.72
CA PRO A 15 2.85 -2.10 25.13
C PRO A 15 2.90 -3.63 25.29
N GLU A 16 2.44 -4.35 24.28
CA GLU A 16 2.43 -5.80 24.17
C GLU A 16 3.43 -6.19 23.09
N GLU A 17 4.41 -7.02 23.41
CA GLU A 17 5.40 -7.51 22.47
C GLU A 17 4.77 -8.49 21.48
N THR A 18 5.00 -8.28 20.19
CA THR A 18 4.37 -9.07 19.12
C THR A 18 5.37 -9.40 18.02
N GLU A 19 5.21 -10.57 17.42
CA GLU A 19 5.94 -10.96 16.21
C GLU A 19 5.40 -10.21 14.99
N LYS A 20 6.29 -9.80 14.10
CA LYS A 20 5.96 -9.10 12.86
C LYS A 20 6.15 -10.04 11.66
N LYS A 21 5.13 -10.10 10.80
CA LYS A 21 5.09 -10.97 9.61
C LYS A 21 4.86 -10.19 8.32
N SER A 22 4.44 -8.94 8.44
CA SER A 22 4.13 -8.11 7.28
C SER A 22 4.49 -6.65 7.50
N ILE A 23 4.70 -5.94 6.40
CA ILE A 23 4.88 -4.49 6.33
C ILE A 23 3.70 -3.91 5.59
N VAL A 24 3.07 -2.87 6.13
CA VAL A 24 1.95 -2.21 5.47
C VAL A 24 2.29 -0.75 5.19
N LEU A 25 2.20 -0.39 3.92
CA LEU A 25 2.43 0.96 3.43
C LEU A 25 1.15 1.78 3.48
N HIS A 26 1.26 2.97 4.05
CA HIS A 26 0.22 3.99 4.12
C HIS A 26 0.70 5.32 3.55
N HIS A 27 -0.22 6.26 3.30
CA HIS A 27 0.11 7.67 3.21
C HIS A 27 -0.83 8.52 4.05
N THR A 28 -0.30 9.60 4.61
CA THR A 28 -0.94 10.37 5.67
C THR A 28 -2.23 11.09 5.27
N ALA A 29 -2.49 11.30 3.98
CA ALA A 29 -3.45 12.29 3.49
C ALA A 29 -3.26 13.66 4.20
N GLY A 30 -2.00 14.11 4.36
CA GLY A 30 -1.68 15.26 5.20
C GLY A 30 -0.34 15.91 4.86
N SER A 31 0.15 16.69 5.81
CA SER A 31 1.36 17.53 5.71
C SER A 31 2.63 16.73 5.39
N HIS A 32 3.64 17.42 4.90
CA HIS A 32 4.99 16.93 4.64
C HIS A 32 5.80 16.63 5.93
N ARG A 33 5.31 17.04 7.11
CA ARG A 33 6.03 16.99 8.38
C ARG A 33 5.66 15.74 9.20
N PRO A 34 6.59 14.77 9.35
CA PRO A 34 6.33 13.55 10.11
C PRO A 34 6.14 13.81 11.62
N ASP A 35 6.81 14.81 12.19
CA ASP A 35 6.63 15.22 13.58
C ASP A 35 5.22 15.76 13.88
N TRP A 36 4.60 16.45 12.91
CA TRP A 36 3.20 16.89 13.04
C TRP A 36 2.23 15.71 12.99
N VAL A 37 2.53 14.68 12.19
CA VAL A 37 1.72 13.47 12.13
C VAL A 37 1.73 12.76 13.49
N VAL A 38 2.91 12.54 14.07
CA VAL A 38 3.05 11.93 15.41
C VAL A 38 2.33 12.79 16.47
N SER A 39 2.51 14.11 16.44
CA SER A 39 1.81 15.02 17.36
C SER A 39 0.29 15.03 17.16
N ALA A 40 -0.21 14.75 15.96
CA ALA A 40 -1.65 14.62 15.71
C ALA A 40 -2.21 13.35 16.35
N TRP A 41 -1.50 12.23 16.24
CA TRP A 41 -1.89 10.99 16.89
C TRP A 41 -1.95 11.11 18.43
N ASP A 42 -0.94 11.77 19.04
CA ASP A 42 -0.94 12.04 20.49
C ASP A 42 -2.15 12.86 20.96
N ARG A 43 -2.66 13.75 20.11
CA ARG A 43 -3.85 14.57 20.42
C ARG A 43 -5.18 13.92 20.08
N ASP A 44 -5.18 12.83 19.31
CA ASP A 44 -6.40 12.19 18.83
C ASP A 44 -7.04 11.33 19.93
N LYS A 45 -8.05 11.87 20.58
CA LYS A 45 -8.73 11.25 21.73
C LYS A 45 -10.20 11.02 21.42
N THR A 46 -10.77 10.01 22.07
CA THR A 46 -12.22 9.80 22.09
C THR A 46 -12.93 11.00 22.77
N LYS A 47 -14.27 11.09 22.62
CA LYS A 47 -15.07 12.08 23.36
C LYS A 47 -14.91 12.00 24.89
N GLY A 48 -14.48 10.85 25.42
CA GLY A 48 -14.18 10.65 26.86
C GLY A 48 -12.71 10.85 27.22
N GLY A 49 -11.88 11.43 26.32
CA GLY A 49 -10.47 11.72 26.59
C GLY A 49 -9.52 10.51 26.54
N LYS A 50 -10.00 9.33 26.15
CA LYS A 50 -9.16 8.14 26.01
C LYS A 50 -8.42 8.16 24.67
N SER A 51 -7.16 7.74 24.66
CA SER A 51 -6.35 7.56 23.45
C SER A 51 -7.03 6.61 22.47
N LEU A 52 -7.01 6.95 21.18
CA LEU A 52 -7.51 6.08 20.11
C LEU A 52 -6.54 4.95 19.79
N ARG A 53 -5.27 5.12 20.15
CA ARG A 53 -4.18 4.19 19.84
C ARG A 53 -4.08 3.89 18.35
N VAL A 54 -4.20 4.95 17.54
CA VAL A 54 -4.08 4.89 16.08
C VAL A 54 -2.75 5.49 15.69
N ALA A 55 -1.82 4.67 15.21
CA ALA A 55 -0.50 5.10 14.77
C ALA A 55 0.15 4.02 13.89
N THR A 56 1.11 4.41 13.05
CA THR A 56 2.08 3.50 12.43
C THR A 56 3.43 3.57 13.16
N HIS A 57 4.31 2.59 12.94
CA HIS A 57 5.62 2.55 13.59
C HIS A 57 6.55 3.63 13.05
N PHE A 58 6.47 3.92 11.76
CA PHE A 58 7.30 4.89 11.07
C PHE A 58 6.48 5.90 10.30
N VAL A 59 7.00 7.12 10.24
CA VAL A 59 6.51 8.19 9.37
C VAL A 59 7.67 8.74 8.55
N ILE A 60 7.50 8.82 7.22
CA ILE A 60 8.51 9.35 6.30
C ILE A 60 8.05 10.73 5.80
N GLY A 61 8.87 11.74 6.06
CA GLY A 61 8.59 13.12 5.66
C GLY A 61 8.66 13.33 4.15
N ASN A 62 8.07 14.44 3.70
CA ASN A 62 8.06 14.88 2.31
C ASN A 62 8.67 16.29 2.18
N LYS A 63 8.81 16.76 0.94
CA LYS A 63 9.02 18.16 0.61
C LYS A 63 7.73 18.95 0.87
N SER A 64 7.87 20.18 1.33
CA SER A 64 6.74 21.09 1.48
C SER A 64 6.19 21.55 0.12
N THR A 65 4.90 21.39 -0.10
CA THR A 65 4.21 21.87 -1.31
C THR A 65 3.99 23.36 -1.31
N ARG A 66 4.18 24.06 -0.17
CA ARG A 66 3.91 25.49 -0.01
C ARG A 66 5.11 26.36 -0.41
N ASP A 67 6.29 25.99 0.03
CA ASP A 67 7.53 26.78 -0.09
C ASP A 67 8.72 25.97 -0.61
N GLY A 68 8.51 24.68 -0.91
CA GLY A 68 9.54 23.80 -1.41
C GLY A 68 10.59 23.37 -0.37
N ASP A 69 10.36 23.65 0.93
CA ASP A 69 11.28 23.23 1.99
C ASP A 69 11.48 21.70 2.00
N THR A 70 12.74 21.29 1.97
CA THR A 70 13.16 19.87 1.91
C THR A 70 13.71 19.36 3.23
N THR A 71 13.59 20.12 4.32
CA THR A 71 14.13 19.75 5.64
C THR A 71 13.66 18.38 6.12
N TRP A 72 12.41 18.02 5.77
CA TRP A 72 11.80 16.75 6.15
C TRP A 72 11.76 15.70 5.02
N ASP A 73 12.18 16.04 3.81
CA ASP A 73 12.10 15.17 2.65
C ASP A 73 12.94 13.90 2.82
N GLY A 74 12.28 12.76 2.93
CA GLY A 74 12.87 11.45 3.18
C GLY A 74 13.31 11.21 4.63
N VAL A 75 13.09 12.15 5.55
CA VAL A 75 13.41 11.95 6.98
C VAL A 75 12.48 10.89 7.56
N ILE A 76 13.07 9.87 8.21
CA ILE A 76 12.34 8.81 8.89
C ILE A 76 12.16 9.16 10.36
N VAL A 77 10.94 9.08 10.85
CA VAL A 77 10.60 9.20 12.28
C VAL A 77 10.03 7.87 12.76
N GLU A 78 10.60 7.31 13.84
CA GLU A 78 10.05 6.18 14.59
C GLU A 78 9.10 6.73 15.65
N ALA A 79 7.82 6.37 15.57
CA ALA A 79 6.76 6.86 16.45
C ALA A 79 6.46 5.93 17.63
N LEU A 80 6.76 4.63 17.51
CA LEU A 80 6.70 3.66 18.60
C LEU A 80 7.70 2.52 18.35
N ASP A 81 8.11 1.87 19.45
CA ASP A 81 9.03 0.72 19.37
C ASP A 81 8.41 -0.41 18.55
N LEU A 82 9.21 -1.00 17.66
CA LEU A 82 8.79 -2.06 16.75
C LEU A 82 8.20 -3.30 17.42
N LYS A 83 8.56 -3.59 18.69
CA LYS A 83 8.01 -4.72 19.44
C LYS A 83 6.56 -4.52 19.86
N TYR A 84 6.09 -3.28 19.92
CA TYR A 84 4.73 -2.91 20.30
C TYR A 84 3.82 -2.76 19.07
N TRP A 85 2.57 -2.39 19.28
CA TRP A 85 1.61 -2.22 18.20
C TRP A 85 0.58 -1.14 18.50
N ALA A 86 0.00 -0.58 17.44
CA ALA A 86 -1.13 0.33 17.46
C ALA A 86 -2.09 -0.02 16.33
N HIS A 87 -3.29 0.54 16.35
CA HIS A 87 -4.22 0.38 15.25
C HIS A 87 -3.79 1.22 14.05
N HIS A 88 -3.69 0.61 12.86
CA HIS A 88 -3.41 1.35 11.63
C HIS A 88 -4.19 0.81 10.41
N LEU A 89 -4.74 -0.39 10.47
CA LEU A 89 -5.46 -1.01 9.35
C LEU A 89 -6.94 -0.61 9.30
N GLY A 90 -7.60 -0.52 10.46
CA GLY A 90 -9.01 -0.17 10.57
C GLY A 90 -9.94 -1.06 9.73
N THR A 91 -9.54 -2.31 9.49
CA THR A 91 -10.38 -3.29 8.78
C THR A 91 -11.59 -3.69 9.64
N LYS A 92 -12.71 -4.03 8.98
CA LYS A 92 -13.93 -4.50 9.64
C LYS A 92 -13.92 -6.01 9.95
N HIS A 93 -12.83 -6.71 9.60
CA HIS A 93 -12.67 -8.13 9.89
C HIS A 93 -12.48 -8.37 11.39
N SER A 94 -12.98 -9.49 11.90
CA SER A 94 -12.90 -9.87 13.32
C SER A 94 -11.45 -10.02 13.82
N ASN A 95 -10.51 -10.32 12.93
CA ASN A 95 -9.08 -10.45 13.22
C ASN A 95 -8.29 -9.13 13.12
N ASN A 96 -8.96 -7.95 13.04
CA ASN A 96 -8.31 -6.65 12.88
C ASN A 96 -7.18 -6.43 13.90
N SER A 97 -7.41 -6.73 15.18
CA SER A 97 -6.36 -6.58 16.20
C SER A 97 -5.15 -7.49 15.93
N GLN A 98 -5.38 -8.74 15.52
CA GLN A 98 -4.31 -9.68 15.19
C GLN A 98 -3.48 -9.20 13.99
N LEU A 99 -4.13 -8.66 12.96
CA LEU A 99 -3.46 -8.09 11.79
C LEU A 99 -2.57 -6.89 12.17
N ASN A 100 -3.07 -5.98 13.02
CA ASN A 100 -2.27 -4.85 13.52
C ASN A 100 -1.09 -5.31 14.39
N LYS A 101 -1.24 -6.36 15.22
CA LYS A 101 -0.16 -6.95 16.02
C LYS A 101 0.96 -7.49 15.14
N GLN A 102 0.61 -8.16 14.05
CA GLN A 102 1.55 -8.88 13.16
C GLN A 102 2.14 -8.01 12.04
N SER A 103 1.78 -6.72 11.98
CA SER A 103 2.28 -5.83 10.94
C SER A 103 3.09 -4.67 11.49
N VAL A 104 4.02 -4.18 10.66
CA VAL A 104 4.71 -2.91 10.84
C VAL A 104 4.09 -1.91 9.87
N GLY A 105 3.45 -0.85 10.38
CA GLY A 105 2.93 0.23 9.55
C GLY A 105 4.02 1.25 9.22
N ILE A 106 4.10 1.67 7.96
CA ILE A 106 4.93 2.79 7.48
C ILE A 106 4.00 3.82 6.84
N GLU A 107 3.97 5.02 7.38
CA GLU A 107 3.22 6.16 6.88
C GLU A 107 4.12 7.06 6.03
N ILE A 108 3.75 7.34 4.80
CA ILE A 108 4.48 8.24 3.90
C ILE A 108 3.73 9.57 3.85
N CYS A 109 4.35 10.68 4.25
CA CYS A 109 3.73 12.01 4.20
C CYS A 109 3.35 12.37 2.77
N ASN A 110 2.04 12.40 2.46
CA ASN A 110 1.52 12.68 1.13
C ASN A 110 0.04 13.05 1.22
N TYR A 111 -0.42 13.98 0.40
CA TYR A 111 -1.82 14.40 0.39
C TYR A 111 -2.76 13.41 -0.32
N GLY A 112 -2.21 12.48 -1.10
CA GLY A 112 -3.00 11.54 -1.88
C GLY A 112 -3.68 12.17 -3.09
N PRO A 113 -4.99 11.91 -3.32
CA PRO A 113 -5.72 12.39 -4.49
C PRO A 113 -5.79 13.92 -4.57
N LEU A 114 -5.71 14.43 -5.81
CA LEU A 114 -5.80 15.87 -6.10
C LEU A 114 -6.96 16.16 -7.06
N THR A 115 -7.55 17.33 -6.90
CA THR A 115 -8.55 17.88 -7.82
C THR A 115 -7.89 18.90 -8.74
N LYS A 116 -8.11 18.78 -10.05
CA LYS A 116 -7.69 19.77 -11.05
C LYS A 116 -8.85 20.72 -11.33
N THR A 117 -8.60 22.01 -11.23
CA THR A 117 -9.57 23.07 -11.54
C THR A 117 -9.63 23.34 -13.05
N GLN A 118 -10.61 24.14 -13.51
CA GLN A 118 -10.77 24.51 -14.92
C GLN A 118 -9.59 25.31 -15.48
N ASP A 119 -8.96 26.13 -14.63
CA ASP A 119 -7.74 26.91 -14.94
C ASP A 119 -6.45 26.10 -14.80
N GLY A 120 -6.57 24.79 -14.59
CA GLY A 120 -5.44 23.84 -14.63
C GLY A 120 -4.68 23.69 -13.30
N GLN A 121 -5.07 24.35 -12.23
CA GLN A 121 -4.41 24.26 -10.92
C GLN A 121 -4.82 23.00 -10.17
N PHE A 122 -3.95 22.52 -9.26
CA PHE A 122 -4.17 21.31 -8.47
C PHE A 122 -4.35 21.65 -6.99
N PHE A 123 -5.34 21.01 -6.37
CA PHE A 123 -5.68 21.21 -4.98
C PHE A 123 -5.86 19.90 -4.23
N THR A 124 -5.44 19.91 -2.96
CA THR A 124 -5.70 18.83 -2.01
C THR A 124 -7.16 18.87 -1.53
N TYR A 125 -7.60 17.84 -0.83
CA TYR A 125 -8.94 17.78 -0.22
C TYR A 125 -9.17 18.87 0.87
N VAL A 126 -8.11 19.44 1.43
CA VAL A 126 -8.17 20.61 2.35
C VAL A 126 -7.98 21.93 1.62
N ASN A 127 -8.16 21.95 0.31
CA ASN A 127 -8.08 23.13 -0.54
C ASN A 127 -6.71 23.85 -0.52
N SER A 128 -5.62 23.11 -0.25
CA SER A 128 -4.26 23.63 -0.38
C SER A 128 -3.78 23.39 -1.81
N ARG A 129 -3.19 24.43 -2.43
CA ARG A 129 -2.61 24.33 -3.78
C ARG A 129 -1.37 23.45 -3.75
N VAL A 130 -1.24 22.61 -4.80
CA VAL A 130 -0.05 21.77 -5.03
C VAL A 130 0.61 22.26 -6.32
N PRO A 131 1.92 22.57 -6.33
CA PRO A 131 2.68 22.90 -7.54
C PRO A 131 2.60 21.77 -8.57
N GLU A 132 2.62 22.10 -9.86
CA GLU A 132 2.47 21.10 -10.93
C GLU A 132 3.60 20.07 -10.94
N GLU A 133 4.81 20.48 -10.59
CA GLU A 133 5.99 19.59 -10.44
C GLU A 133 5.83 18.55 -9.31
N ASP A 134 4.93 18.77 -8.37
CA ASP A 134 4.61 17.86 -7.27
C ASP A 134 3.36 17.00 -7.55
N VAL A 135 2.90 16.99 -8.81
CA VAL A 135 1.72 16.24 -9.25
C VAL A 135 2.12 15.08 -10.14
N ILE A 136 1.58 13.91 -9.89
CA ILE A 136 1.62 12.78 -10.81
C ILE A 136 0.28 12.60 -11.52
N ASP A 137 0.30 12.53 -12.85
CA ASP A 137 -0.84 12.13 -13.67
C ASP A 137 -0.74 10.62 -13.94
N LEU A 138 -1.68 9.85 -13.42
CA LEU A 138 -1.74 8.41 -13.65
C LEU A 138 -2.22 8.02 -15.06
N GLY A 139 -2.57 9.01 -15.90
CA GLY A 139 -3.06 8.81 -17.27
C GLY A 139 -4.52 8.34 -17.35
N LYS A 140 -5.04 7.72 -16.30
CA LYS A 140 -6.45 7.30 -16.16
C LYS A 140 -6.88 7.37 -14.69
N ASN A 141 -8.18 7.32 -14.44
CA ASN A 141 -8.68 7.34 -13.06
C ASN A 141 -8.35 6.04 -12.33
N TRP A 142 -7.83 6.20 -11.11
CA TRP A 142 -7.76 5.14 -10.11
C TRP A 142 -8.56 5.58 -8.89
N ARG A 143 -9.50 4.76 -8.46
CA ARG A 143 -10.43 5.06 -7.35
C ARG A 143 -11.09 6.45 -7.46
N GLY A 144 -11.45 6.85 -8.68
CA GLY A 144 -12.14 8.11 -8.97
C GLY A 144 -11.25 9.33 -9.24
N TYR A 145 -9.94 9.24 -9.05
CA TYR A 145 -9.01 10.34 -9.25
C TYR A 145 -7.93 9.98 -10.27
N ARG A 146 -7.52 10.95 -11.06
CA ARG A 146 -6.45 10.83 -12.06
C ARG A 146 -5.13 11.40 -11.56
N TYR A 147 -5.20 12.47 -10.75
CA TYR A 147 -4.04 13.21 -10.27
C TYR A 147 -3.80 12.94 -8.81
N TYR A 148 -2.52 12.79 -8.43
CA TYR A 148 -2.10 12.53 -7.06
C TYR A 148 -0.90 13.39 -6.70
N HIS A 149 -0.75 13.70 -5.42
CA HIS A 149 0.47 14.32 -4.91
C HIS A 149 1.64 13.34 -5.05
N ASN A 150 2.75 13.78 -5.65
CA ASN A 150 3.89 12.94 -5.98
C ASN A 150 4.62 12.43 -4.73
N TYR A 151 5.19 11.24 -4.79
CA TYR A 151 6.23 10.79 -3.85
C TYR A 151 7.58 11.27 -4.35
N THR A 152 8.41 11.82 -3.46
CA THR A 152 9.78 12.20 -3.80
C THR A 152 10.69 10.97 -3.90
N ASP A 153 11.79 11.10 -4.62
CA ASP A 153 12.78 10.02 -4.71
C ASP A 153 13.36 9.69 -3.32
N LYS A 154 13.59 10.70 -2.47
CA LYS A 154 14.05 10.50 -1.10
C LYS A 154 13.04 9.73 -0.22
N GLN A 155 11.73 9.98 -0.39
CA GLN A 155 10.72 9.18 0.29
C GLN A 155 10.76 7.71 -0.13
N LEU A 156 10.89 7.45 -1.42
CA LEU A 156 10.98 6.09 -1.95
C LEU A 156 12.26 5.38 -1.51
N GLU A 157 13.40 6.06 -1.50
CA GLU A 157 14.67 5.54 -0.95
C GLU A 157 14.55 5.20 0.53
N SER A 158 13.93 6.07 1.32
CA SER A 158 13.69 5.84 2.76
C SER A 158 12.72 4.69 3.00
N THR A 159 11.67 4.58 2.16
CA THR A 159 10.72 3.46 2.20
C THR A 159 11.43 2.13 1.90
N LYS A 160 12.23 2.10 0.84
CA LYS A 160 13.05 0.94 0.46
C LYS A 160 14.00 0.52 1.58
N TYR A 161 14.70 1.49 2.17
CA TYR A 161 15.60 1.25 3.29
C TYR A 161 14.89 0.62 4.49
N LEU A 162 13.72 1.14 4.88
CA LEU A 162 12.93 0.58 5.96
C LEU A 162 12.46 -0.84 5.66
N ILE A 163 11.97 -1.09 4.44
CA ILE A 163 11.51 -2.42 4.03
C ILE A 163 12.64 -3.44 4.19
N TYR A 164 13.86 -3.16 3.67
CA TYR A 164 14.99 -4.07 3.81
C TYR A 164 15.40 -4.26 5.27
N SER A 165 15.48 -3.18 6.05
CA SER A 165 15.86 -3.27 7.47
C SER A 165 14.85 -4.09 8.29
N LEU A 166 13.56 -3.97 7.99
CA LEU A 166 12.50 -4.73 8.65
C LEU A 166 12.46 -6.19 8.19
N SER A 167 12.67 -6.43 6.89
CA SER A 167 12.79 -7.76 6.31
C SER A 167 13.94 -8.53 6.98
N GLU A 168 15.11 -7.93 7.06
CA GLU A 168 16.27 -8.54 7.72
C GLU A 168 16.01 -8.82 9.21
N LYS A 169 15.42 -7.85 9.91
CA LYS A 169 15.17 -7.95 11.36
C LYS A 169 14.13 -9.02 11.72
N TYR A 170 13.07 -9.18 10.93
CA TYR A 170 11.93 -10.03 11.26
C TYR A 170 11.78 -11.24 10.34
N GLY A 171 12.65 -11.42 9.35
CA GLY A 171 12.54 -12.49 8.37
C GLY A 171 11.33 -12.33 7.43
N ILE A 172 10.87 -11.10 7.20
CA ILE A 172 9.73 -10.85 6.30
C ILE A 172 10.18 -11.00 4.85
N ASP A 173 9.56 -11.93 4.13
CA ASP A 173 9.85 -12.16 2.72
C ASP A 173 9.29 -11.01 1.85
N VAL A 174 10.18 -10.19 1.31
CA VAL A 174 9.80 -9.04 0.46
C VAL A 174 9.22 -9.43 -0.89
N CYS A 175 9.41 -10.68 -1.34
CA CYS A 175 8.80 -11.17 -2.56
C CYS A 175 7.32 -11.52 -2.38
N LYS A 176 6.84 -11.64 -1.13
CA LYS A 176 5.44 -11.93 -0.80
C LYS A 176 4.56 -10.70 -0.73
N GLY A 177 3.25 -10.95 -0.71
CA GLY A 177 2.23 -9.91 -0.62
C GLY A 177 2.02 -9.19 -1.93
N ILE A 178 2.13 -7.85 -1.94
CA ILE A 178 1.92 -7.03 -3.14
C ILE A 178 2.87 -7.41 -4.28
N ASN A 179 4.09 -7.87 -3.96
CA ASN A 179 5.10 -8.22 -4.95
C ASN A 179 4.77 -9.50 -5.73
N GLU A 180 4.11 -10.48 -5.12
CA GLU A 180 3.59 -11.65 -5.83
C GLU A 180 2.55 -11.27 -6.89
N LEU A 181 1.88 -10.13 -6.72
CA LEU A 181 0.82 -9.67 -7.60
C LEU A 181 1.35 -8.89 -8.82
N PHE A 182 2.64 -8.52 -8.83
CA PHE A 182 3.31 -7.89 -9.98
C PHE A 182 3.85 -8.91 -10.98
N GLU A 183 3.63 -10.21 -10.81
CA GLU A 183 4.08 -11.21 -11.78
C GLU A 183 3.83 -10.75 -13.22
N ASP A 184 4.83 -10.91 -14.06
CA ASP A 184 4.76 -10.54 -15.46
C ASP A 184 3.56 -11.20 -16.14
N VAL A 185 2.73 -10.37 -16.74
CA VAL A 185 1.69 -10.87 -17.64
C VAL A 185 2.41 -11.53 -18.80
N ASP A 186 2.20 -12.82 -19.00
CA ASP A 186 2.58 -13.44 -20.26
C ASP A 186 1.77 -12.78 -21.38
N THR A 187 2.39 -11.77 -22.00
CA THR A 187 1.78 -11.00 -23.09
C THR A 187 1.46 -11.86 -24.30
N THR A 188 1.98 -13.10 -24.31
CA THR A 188 1.71 -14.10 -25.37
C THR A 188 0.57 -15.04 -24.98
N PHE A 189 0.05 -14.97 -23.75
CA PHE A 189 -1.00 -15.88 -23.24
C PHE A 189 -2.20 -15.98 -24.19
N ASP A 190 -2.75 -14.84 -24.60
CA ASP A 190 -3.92 -14.78 -25.51
C ASP A 190 -3.61 -15.37 -26.93
N LYS A 191 -2.33 -15.54 -27.27
CA LYS A 191 -1.88 -16.09 -28.56
C LYS A 191 -1.57 -17.58 -28.49
N LYS A 192 -1.53 -18.17 -27.29
CA LYS A 192 -1.27 -19.60 -27.11
C LYS A 192 -2.46 -20.43 -27.56
N PRO A 193 -2.23 -21.66 -28.07
CA PRO A 193 -3.30 -22.64 -28.27
C PRO A 193 -4.14 -22.81 -27.00
N ILE A 194 -5.44 -23.07 -27.16
CA ILE A 194 -6.37 -23.18 -26.03
C ILE A 194 -5.91 -24.26 -25.01
N LEU A 195 -5.39 -25.37 -25.48
CA LEU A 195 -4.87 -26.41 -24.60
C LEU A 195 -3.75 -25.88 -23.68
N GLU A 196 -2.82 -25.14 -24.24
CA GLU A 196 -1.72 -24.54 -23.46
C GLU A 196 -2.23 -23.49 -22.47
N GLN A 197 -3.27 -22.70 -22.86
CA GLN A 197 -3.92 -21.78 -21.94
C GLN A 197 -4.58 -22.53 -20.77
N GLN A 198 -5.29 -23.63 -21.03
CA GLN A 198 -5.95 -24.45 -20.03
C GLN A 198 -4.92 -25.04 -19.04
N GLN A 199 -3.82 -25.61 -19.55
CA GLN A 199 -2.73 -26.18 -18.76
C GLN A 199 -2.05 -25.11 -17.90
N PHE A 200 -1.77 -23.96 -18.50
CA PHE A 200 -1.20 -22.81 -17.78
C PHE A 200 -2.13 -22.34 -16.65
N LEU A 201 -3.42 -22.15 -16.95
CA LEU A 201 -4.41 -21.69 -15.96
C LEU A 201 -4.57 -22.69 -14.81
N ASN A 202 -4.65 -23.98 -15.11
CA ASN A 202 -4.71 -25.05 -14.10
C ASN A 202 -3.43 -25.06 -13.24
N GLY A 203 -2.26 -24.96 -13.86
CA GLY A 203 -0.97 -24.90 -13.16
C GLY A 203 -0.83 -23.67 -12.23
N LYS A 204 -1.55 -22.59 -12.52
CA LYS A 204 -1.63 -21.38 -11.68
C LYS A 204 -2.83 -21.38 -10.71
N GLY A 205 -3.63 -22.44 -10.65
CA GLY A 205 -4.76 -22.60 -9.75
C GLY A 205 -6.01 -21.82 -10.14
N TYR A 206 -6.11 -21.31 -11.38
CA TYR A 206 -7.34 -20.67 -11.87
C TYR A 206 -8.42 -21.71 -12.14
N LEU A 207 -9.59 -21.51 -11.54
CA LEU A 207 -10.73 -22.41 -11.66
C LEU A 207 -11.74 -21.87 -12.70
N GLY A 208 -12.49 -22.78 -13.30
CA GLY A 208 -13.64 -22.43 -14.13
C GLY A 208 -14.76 -21.76 -13.31
N MET A 209 -15.78 -21.25 -13.99
CA MET A 209 -16.98 -20.66 -13.37
C MET A 209 -17.70 -21.63 -12.40
N ASN A 210 -17.53 -22.92 -12.61
CA ASN A 210 -18.09 -24.00 -11.78
C ASN A 210 -17.22 -24.32 -10.54
N GLY A 211 -16.16 -23.56 -10.27
CA GLY A 211 -15.24 -23.78 -9.16
C GLY A 211 -14.33 -25.01 -9.27
N LYS A 212 -14.21 -25.60 -10.47
CA LYS A 212 -13.37 -26.78 -10.73
C LYS A 212 -12.22 -26.44 -11.68
N PRO A 213 -11.10 -27.20 -11.64
CA PRO A 213 -10.06 -27.11 -12.65
C PRO A 213 -10.63 -27.23 -14.07
N LEU A 214 -9.97 -26.60 -15.03
CA LEU A 214 -10.36 -26.65 -16.43
C LEU A 214 -10.13 -28.07 -17.01
N VAL A 215 -11.02 -28.50 -17.89
CA VAL A 215 -10.77 -29.66 -18.74
C VAL A 215 -9.75 -29.26 -19.80
N GLU A 216 -8.66 -30.00 -19.92
CA GLU A 216 -7.56 -29.75 -20.86
C GLU A 216 -7.87 -30.46 -22.20
N ASP A 217 -8.88 -29.97 -22.90
CA ASP A 217 -9.40 -30.54 -24.16
C ASP A 217 -9.03 -29.72 -25.42
N GLY A 218 -8.39 -28.58 -25.21
CA GLY A 218 -8.03 -27.66 -26.30
C GLY A 218 -9.23 -26.92 -26.91
N LEU A 219 -10.42 -27.01 -26.30
CA LEU A 219 -11.64 -26.36 -26.81
C LEU A 219 -11.97 -25.08 -26.01
N PRO A 220 -12.35 -23.98 -26.70
CA PRO A 220 -12.78 -22.77 -26.03
C PRO A 220 -14.17 -22.99 -25.41
N GLY A 221 -14.25 -23.02 -24.10
CA GLY A 221 -15.50 -23.20 -23.37
C GLY A 221 -15.76 -22.07 -22.37
N ARG A 222 -16.98 -22.02 -21.78
CA ARG A 222 -17.34 -21.00 -20.78
C ARG A 222 -16.38 -20.98 -19.60
N ASN A 223 -15.95 -22.12 -19.11
CA ASN A 223 -15.02 -22.22 -17.98
C ASN A 223 -13.63 -21.72 -18.36
N THR A 224 -13.11 -22.11 -19.53
CA THR A 224 -11.83 -21.62 -20.06
C THR A 224 -11.86 -20.09 -20.24
N ASN A 225 -12.90 -19.58 -20.90
CA ASN A 225 -13.05 -18.13 -21.10
C ASN A 225 -13.17 -17.36 -19.78
N TYR A 226 -13.85 -17.91 -18.79
CA TYR A 226 -13.97 -17.32 -17.46
C TYR A 226 -12.60 -17.27 -16.75
N ALA A 227 -11.88 -18.38 -16.71
CA ALA A 227 -10.56 -18.46 -16.09
C ALA A 227 -9.53 -17.60 -16.83
N SER A 228 -9.55 -17.60 -18.18
CA SER A 228 -8.71 -16.72 -19.00
C SER A 228 -8.99 -15.24 -18.69
N ARG A 229 -10.27 -14.86 -18.60
CA ARG A 229 -10.66 -13.50 -18.23
C ARG A 229 -10.21 -13.15 -16.82
N LEU A 230 -10.38 -14.03 -15.85
CA LEU A 230 -9.86 -13.82 -14.50
C LEU A 230 -8.34 -13.62 -14.52
N TYR A 231 -7.61 -14.43 -15.28
CA TYR A 231 -6.16 -14.28 -15.45
C TYR A 231 -5.81 -12.95 -16.12
N THR A 232 -6.42 -12.64 -17.24
CA THR A 232 -6.12 -11.41 -17.99
C THR A 232 -6.61 -10.15 -17.26
N ASP A 233 -7.77 -10.17 -16.61
CA ASP A 233 -8.25 -9.07 -15.78
C ASP A 233 -7.44 -8.94 -14.50
N ALA A 234 -7.01 -10.07 -13.94
CA ALA A 234 -6.10 -10.08 -12.80
C ALA A 234 -4.77 -9.40 -13.11
N LYS A 235 -4.28 -9.54 -14.34
CA LYS A 235 -2.93 -9.13 -14.71
C LYS A 235 -2.84 -7.92 -15.64
N ARG A 236 -3.94 -7.45 -16.21
CA ARG A 236 -3.99 -6.28 -17.13
C ARG A 236 -3.83 -4.93 -16.48
N GLY A 237 -3.23 -4.83 -15.32
CA GLY A 237 -2.94 -3.51 -14.81
C GLY A 237 -1.91 -3.54 -13.72
N LYS A 238 -0.78 -2.87 -13.91
CA LYS A 238 0.19 -2.49 -12.89
C LYS A 238 -0.43 -1.89 -11.60
N TRP A 239 -1.75 -1.70 -11.59
CA TRP A 239 -2.51 -1.14 -10.46
C TRP A 239 -3.25 -2.19 -9.65
N LYS A 240 -3.44 -3.39 -10.19
CA LYS A 240 -4.17 -4.46 -9.50
C LYS A 240 -3.52 -4.92 -8.19
N PRO A 241 -2.19 -4.94 -8.06
CA PRO A 241 -1.54 -5.16 -6.77
C PRO A 241 -1.98 -4.19 -5.66
N PHE A 242 -2.46 -2.98 -6.03
CA PHE A 242 -2.97 -1.97 -5.10
C PHE A 242 -4.49 -2.06 -4.86
N GLU A 243 -5.18 -3.08 -5.37
CA GLU A 243 -6.59 -3.31 -5.09
C GLU A 243 -6.78 -4.21 -3.86
N TYR A 244 -8.02 -4.30 -3.39
CA TYR A 244 -8.38 -5.13 -2.25
C TYR A 244 -7.99 -6.60 -2.47
N GLN A 245 -7.31 -7.18 -1.49
CA GLN A 245 -6.84 -8.56 -1.50
C GLN A 245 -7.36 -9.33 -0.27
N PRO A 246 -8.19 -10.36 -0.45
CA PRO A 246 -8.64 -11.20 0.67
C PRO A 246 -7.49 -11.75 1.49
N LEU A 247 -6.40 -12.21 0.85
CA LEU A 247 -5.23 -12.77 1.50
C LEU A 247 -4.60 -11.83 2.52
N ALA A 248 -4.57 -10.52 2.25
CA ALA A 248 -4.09 -9.51 3.21
C ALA A 248 -4.90 -9.56 4.52
N ASN A 249 -6.23 -9.69 4.42
CA ASN A 249 -7.13 -9.78 5.57
C ASN A 249 -7.14 -11.16 6.25
N GLU A 250 -6.60 -12.17 5.62
CA GLU A 250 -6.37 -13.52 6.21
C GLU A 250 -5.04 -13.61 6.95
N GLY A 251 -4.24 -12.53 6.98
CA GLY A 251 -2.95 -12.48 7.66
C GLY A 251 -1.78 -12.87 6.77
N GLY A 252 -1.90 -12.63 5.46
CA GLY A 252 -0.82 -12.87 4.50
C GLY A 252 0.48 -12.16 4.87
N GLU A 253 1.60 -12.86 4.73
CA GLU A 253 2.95 -12.35 4.99
C GLU A 253 3.42 -11.40 3.86
N GLY A 254 4.52 -10.69 4.10
CA GLY A 254 5.17 -9.87 3.09
C GLY A 254 4.79 -8.39 3.14
N ILE A 255 4.80 -7.73 1.99
CA ILE A 255 4.52 -6.30 1.87
C ILE A 255 3.08 -6.10 1.37
N TRP A 256 2.36 -5.19 1.99
CA TRP A 256 1.00 -4.81 1.61
C TRP A 256 0.83 -3.29 1.57
N SER A 257 -0.20 -2.82 0.91
CA SER A 257 -0.70 -1.45 0.99
C SER A 257 -2.00 -1.42 1.81
N HIS A 258 -2.36 -0.30 2.40
CA HIS A 258 -3.63 -0.16 3.11
C HIS A 258 -4.83 -0.46 2.22
N THR A 259 -4.73 -0.16 0.93
CA THR A 259 -5.75 -0.46 -0.07
C THR A 259 -6.00 -1.94 -0.27
N ASN A 260 -5.05 -2.81 0.09
CA ASN A 260 -5.25 -4.26 0.06
C ASN A 260 -6.19 -4.76 1.17
N PHE A 261 -6.24 -4.04 2.30
CA PHE A 261 -7.12 -4.37 3.43
C PHE A 261 -8.50 -3.74 3.31
N ARG A 262 -8.61 -2.57 2.65
CA ARG A 262 -9.85 -1.78 2.62
C ARG A 262 -10.13 -1.19 1.23
N LYS A 263 -11.36 -1.39 0.75
CA LYS A 263 -11.82 -0.88 -0.56
C LYS A 263 -12.02 0.64 -0.60
N ASP A 264 -12.21 1.27 0.56
CA ASP A 264 -12.49 2.70 0.71
C ASP A 264 -11.23 3.55 0.95
N LYS A 265 -10.05 2.93 0.89
CA LYS A 265 -8.77 3.60 1.10
C LYS A 265 -8.09 3.97 -0.23
N PHE A 266 -7.23 4.99 -0.17
CA PHE A 266 -6.47 5.52 -1.32
C PHE A 266 -4.96 5.39 -1.11
N ASP A 267 -4.52 4.88 0.01
CA ASP A 267 -3.14 4.80 0.45
C ASP A 267 -2.64 3.34 0.47
N VAL A 268 -1.58 3.02 -0.25
CA VAL A 268 -0.86 3.90 -1.17
C VAL A 268 -1.41 3.69 -2.59
N TYR A 269 -1.31 4.70 -3.44
CA TYR A 269 -1.76 4.61 -4.83
C TYR A 269 -0.65 4.03 -5.75
N PRO A 270 -1.00 3.52 -6.96
CA PRO A 270 -0.07 2.85 -7.89
C PRO A 270 0.85 3.85 -8.61
N HIS A 271 1.74 4.49 -7.86
CA HIS A 271 2.74 5.41 -8.38
C HIS A 271 3.80 4.65 -9.18
N PRO A 272 4.19 5.09 -10.41
CA PRO A 272 5.13 4.36 -11.26
C PRO A 272 6.47 4.03 -10.57
N LYS A 273 7.12 5.02 -9.93
CA LYS A 273 8.38 4.80 -9.22
C LYS A 273 8.22 3.95 -7.94
N LEU A 274 7.07 4.00 -7.26
CA LEU A 274 6.78 3.09 -6.15
C LEU A 274 6.68 1.65 -6.64
N ILE A 275 6.02 1.42 -7.79
CA ILE A 275 5.94 0.11 -8.44
C ILE A 275 7.35 -0.39 -8.79
N GLU A 276 8.17 0.44 -9.45
CA GLU A 276 9.56 0.11 -9.80
C GLU A 276 10.38 -0.22 -8.54
N MET A 277 10.23 0.56 -7.48
CA MET A 277 10.91 0.32 -6.20
C MET A 277 10.49 -1.02 -5.60
N LEU A 278 9.19 -1.32 -5.53
CA LEU A 278 8.67 -2.58 -5.00
C LEU A 278 9.15 -3.78 -5.80
N GLN A 279 9.14 -3.69 -7.15
CA GLN A 279 9.62 -4.76 -8.03
C GLN A 279 11.15 -4.95 -7.98
N SER A 280 11.89 -3.99 -7.43
CA SER A 280 13.35 -4.04 -7.27
C SER A 280 13.81 -4.55 -5.89
N LEU A 281 12.87 -4.96 -5.02
CA LEU A 281 13.15 -5.59 -3.74
C LEU A 281 13.49 -7.07 -3.95
#